data_0d6d879d6f5faeaf06fc31d96e69eff4
#
_entry.id   0d6d879d6f5faeaf06fc31d96e69eff4
#
_cell.length_a   1.000
_cell.length_b   1.000
_cell.length_c   1.000
_cell.angle_alpha   90.00
_cell.angle_beta   90.00
_cell.angle_gamma   90.00
#
_symmetry.space_group_name_H-M   'P 1'
#
loop_
_entity.id
_entity.type
_entity.pdbx_description
1 polymer ?
#
loop_
_entity_poly.entity_id
_entity_poly.type
_entity_poly.pdbx_seq_one_letter_code
_entity_poly.pdbx_strand_id
1 'polypeptide(L)'
;MAQAYWKWPESGGVSEGINWREAKRITAGVDVGTTSTQAAILCDGALFGHANIRTGADFRAAADTAMAMALAESGMSVGDIKGGIAATGWGARHVAGAGKTVDEIHCHAKGARFMFGPEVHTVVDLGGQSVKAMRLYDWDRVRDFMINDKCATGRGRGIETICELLQVPITEIGALSLDVAQDPEPVSTTCSAFANTETLGLFGRPEFKAAPLTANEIYASHLFAVAWRILGVIGKLQSLDVGDIQIYPALAFTGGLAKNVGVTSRIERELKVTALTSKYDPQLAGAIGAALLA
;
A
#
# COMPACT_ATOMS: atom_id res chain seq x y z
N MET A 1 9.30 -5.30 22.91
CA MET A 1 10.09 -6.06 21.91
C MET A 1 10.61 -5.04 20.90
N ALA A 2 11.87 -5.12 20.50
CA ALA A 2 12.41 -4.23 19.46
C ALA A 2 11.63 -4.46 18.16
N GLN A 3 11.23 -3.39 17.50
CA GLN A 3 10.52 -3.45 16.24
C GLN A 3 11.41 -4.10 15.17
N ALA A 4 10.84 -5.04 14.42
CA ALA A 4 11.59 -5.76 13.40
C ALA A 4 11.91 -4.80 12.22
N TYR A 5 13.18 -4.51 11.97
CA TYR A 5 13.67 -3.54 10.97
C TYR A 5 13.20 -3.84 9.54
N TRP A 6 12.84 -5.08 9.23
CA TRP A 6 12.34 -5.50 7.91
C TRP A 6 10.83 -5.31 7.72
N LYS A 7 10.16 -4.65 8.68
CA LYS A 7 8.72 -4.35 8.63
C LYS A 7 8.50 -2.86 8.73
N TRP A 8 7.49 -2.38 8.03
CA TRP A 8 7.06 -1.00 8.21
C TRP A 8 6.64 -0.75 9.66
N PRO A 9 7.02 0.41 10.24
CA PRO A 9 6.59 0.80 11.56
C PRO A 9 5.06 0.82 11.69
N GLU A 10 4.57 0.35 12.82
CA GLU A 10 3.18 0.57 13.20
C GLU A 10 2.99 2.03 13.59
N SER A 11 1.82 2.58 13.30
CA SER A 11 1.49 3.97 13.57
C SER A 11 0.02 4.12 13.91
N GLY A 12 -0.32 5.13 14.67
CA GLY A 12 -1.69 5.49 15.00
C GLY A 12 -1.74 6.78 15.80
N GLY A 13 -2.91 7.34 15.89
CA GLY A 13 -3.16 8.56 16.64
C GLY A 13 -4.46 9.23 16.26
N VAL A 14 -4.75 10.31 16.96
CA VAL A 14 -5.93 11.14 16.77
C VAL A 14 -5.55 12.57 16.41
N SER A 15 -6.39 13.25 15.67
CA SER A 15 -6.21 14.65 15.29
C SER A 15 -6.62 15.57 16.45
N GLU A 16 -5.70 16.39 16.95
CA GLU A 16 -5.97 17.35 18.02
C GLU A 16 -6.92 18.48 17.61
N GLY A 17 -7.06 18.74 16.30
CA GLY A 17 -7.90 19.82 15.76
C GLY A 17 -9.38 19.49 15.58
N ILE A 18 -9.82 18.26 15.91
CA ILE A 18 -11.21 17.81 15.68
C ILE A 18 -11.88 17.46 17.01
N ASN A 19 -12.94 18.20 17.37
CA ASN A 19 -13.80 17.86 18.50
C ASN A 19 -14.88 16.86 18.06
N TRP A 20 -14.63 15.58 18.24
CA TRP A 20 -15.54 14.52 17.80
C TRP A 20 -16.93 14.59 18.47
N ARG A 21 -17.04 15.21 19.66
CA ARG A 21 -18.32 15.34 20.37
C ARG A 21 -19.29 16.29 19.68
N GLU A 22 -18.78 17.19 18.85
CA GLU A 22 -19.56 18.13 18.04
C GLU A 22 -19.87 17.59 16.64
N ALA A 23 -19.24 16.49 16.25
CA ALA A 23 -19.44 15.89 14.94
C ALA A 23 -20.88 15.35 14.78
N LYS A 24 -21.50 15.70 13.65
CA LYS A 24 -22.85 15.23 13.29
C LYS A 24 -22.86 13.80 12.82
N ARG A 25 -21.76 13.37 12.18
CA ARG A 25 -21.60 12.02 11.65
C ARG A 25 -20.21 11.50 11.96
N ILE A 26 -20.15 10.35 12.62
CA ILE A 26 -18.90 9.64 12.90
C ILE A 26 -18.99 8.28 12.23
N THR A 27 -18.06 7.99 11.30
CA THR A 27 -17.96 6.74 10.61
C THR A 27 -16.59 6.11 10.84
N ALA A 28 -16.49 4.78 10.69
CA ALA A 28 -15.22 4.10 10.73
C ALA A 28 -15.07 3.13 9.56
N GLY A 29 -13.85 2.94 9.14
CA GLY A 29 -13.46 1.94 8.16
C GLY A 29 -12.29 1.11 8.67
N VAL A 30 -12.35 -0.20 8.41
CA VAL A 30 -11.26 -1.12 8.75
C VAL A 30 -10.88 -1.90 7.50
N ASP A 31 -9.61 -1.79 7.12
CA ASP A 31 -9.01 -2.58 6.05
C ASP A 31 -8.15 -3.68 6.65
N VAL A 32 -8.63 -4.91 6.57
CA VAL A 32 -7.93 -6.07 7.11
C VAL A 32 -7.19 -6.78 5.99
N GLY A 33 -6.00 -6.30 5.69
CA GLY A 33 -5.12 -6.90 4.69
C GLY A 33 -4.40 -8.15 5.22
N THR A 34 -3.75 -8.90 4.33
CA THR A 34 -2.98 -10.10 4.68
C THR A 34 -1.67 -9.80 5.41
N THR A 35 -1.14 -8.59 5.30
CA THR A 35 0.16 -8.19 5.86
C THR A 35 0.01 -7.13 6.95
N SER A 36 -0.87 -6.16 6.73
CA SER A 36 -1.17 -5.08 7.67
C SER A 36 -2.67 -4.81 7.72
N THR A 37 -3.13 -4.27 8.85
CA THR A 37 -4.51 -3.90 9.10
C THR A 37 -4.55 -2.42 9.47
N GLN A 38 -5.46 -1.69 8.86
CA GLN A 38 -5.67 -0.27 9.09
C GLN A 38 -7.07 0.01 9.59
N ALA A 39 -7.18 0.99 10.49
CA ALA A 39 -8.46 1.58 10.89
C ALA A 39 -8.43 3.09 10.65
N ALA A 40 -9.55 3.65 10.23
CA ALA A 40 -9.74 5.07 10.06
C ALA A 40 -11.10 5.49 10.63
N ILE A 41 -11.11 6.59 11.38
CA ILE A 41 -12.31 7.18 11.96
C ILE A 41 -12.48 8.56 11.37
N LEU A 42 -13.64 8.82 10.78
CA LEU A 42 -13.97 10.12 10.20
C LEU A 42 -15.04 10.81 11.03
N CYS A 43 -14.79 12.08 11.36
CA CYS A 43 -15.77 12.99 11.94
C CYS A 43 -16.16 14.02 10.87
N ASP A 44 -17.42 14.01 10.46
CA ASP A 44 -17.96 14.88 9.38
C ASP A 44 -17.09 14.84 8.11
N GLY A 45 -16.55 13.67 7.78
CA GLY A 45 -15.71 13.45 6.60
C GLY A 45 -14.23 13.82 6.78
N ALA A 46 -13.81 14.35 7.91
CA ALA A 46 -12.40 14.62 8.22
C ALA A 46 -11.77 13.46 9.00
N LEU A 47 -10.51 13.11 8.70
CA LEU A 47 -9.81 12.03 9.40
C LEU A 47 -9.48 12.46 10.84
N PHE A 48 -10.19 11.85 11.78
CA PHE A 48 -10.03 12.08 13.22
C PHE A 48 -9.03 11.11 13.83
N GLY A 49 -9.24 9.82 13.67
CA GLY A 49 -8.39 8.77 14.24
C GLY A 49 -7.91 7.79 13.19
N HIS A 50 -6.72 7.24 13.37
CA HIS A 50 -6.20 6.23 12.48
C HIS A 50 -5.27 5.25 13.20
N ALA A 51 -5.13 4.06 12.62
CA ALA A 51 -4.12 3.09 13.00
C ALA A 51 -3.64 2.31 11.79
N ASN A 52 -2.38 1.89 11.83
CA ASN A 52 -1.75 1.01 10.87
C ASN A 52 -0.90 0.02 11.64
N ILE A 53 -1.30 -1.25 11.67
CA ILE A 53 -0.65 -2.31 12.45
C ILE A 53 -0.37 -3.54 11.58
N ARG A 54 0.40 -4.47 12.10
CA ARG A 54 0.60 -5.79 11.50
C ARG A 54 -0.61 -6.66 11.69
N THR A 55 -1.05 -7.37 10.64
CA THR A 55 -2.20 -8.28 10.74
C THR A 55 -1.91 -9.51 11.60
N GLY A 56 -0.71 -10.08 11.49
CA GLY A 56 -0.39 -11.33 12.18
C GLY A 56 -1.21 -12.53 11.65
N ALA A 57 -1.49 -13.49 12.53
CA ALA A 57 -2.21 -14.72 12.18
C ALA A 57 -3.72 -14.65 12.46
N ASP A 58 -4.17 -13.69 13.28
CA ASP A 58 -5.56 -13.53 13.69
C ASP A 58 -6.14 -12.23 13.16
N PHE A 59 -6.97 -12.32 12.11
CA PHE A 59 -7.61 -11.18 11.48
C PHE A 59 -8.57 -10.41 12.41
N ARG A 60 -9.25 -11.13 13.33
CA ARG A 60 -10.15 -10.51 14.29
C ARG A 60 -9.34 -9.69 15.31
N ALA A 61 -8.36 -10.30 15.93
CA ALA A 61 -7.50 -9.62 16.89
C ALA A 61 -6.80 -8.40 16.26
N ALA A 62 -6.38 -8.49 15.00
CA ALA A 62 -5.81 -7.37 14.26
C ALA A 62 -6.84 -6.24 14.06
N ALA A 63 -8.06 -6.56 13.64
CA ALA A 63 -9.11 -5.56 13.46
C ALA A 63 -9.47 -4.86 14.78
N ASP A 64 -9.65 -5.63 15.87
CA ASP A 64 -9.96 -5.11 17.19
C ASP A 64 -8.83 -4.21 17.73
N THR A 65 -7.57 -4.62 17.53
CA THR A 65 -6.38 -3.86 17.93
C THR A 65 -6.25 -2.57 17.12
N ALA A 66 -6.43 -2.62 15.80
CA ALA A 66 -6.37 -1.43 14.95
C ALA A 66 -7.46 -0.42 15.34
N MET A 67 -8.68 -0.89 15.58
CA MET A 67 -9.77 -0.01 16.03
C MET A 67 -9.47 0.59 17.40
N ALA A 68 -9.02 -0.20 18.37
CA ALA A 68 -8.63 0.29 19.69
C ALA A 68 -7.52 1.35 19.62
N MET A 69 -6.51 1.12 18.76
CA MET A 69 -5.41 2.06 18.56
C MET A 69 -5.87 3.36 17.89
N ALA A 70 -6.79 3.29 16.93
CA ALA A 70 -7.35 4.47 16.28
C ALA A 70 -8.23 5.32 17.20
N LEU A 71 -8.76 4.73 18.28
CA LEU A 71 -9.54 5.40 19.32
C LEU A 71 -8.69 5.81 20.53
N ALA A 72 -7.44 5.37 20.62
CA ALA A 72 -6.61 5.61 21.79
C ALA A 72 -6.52 7.11 22.12
N GLU A 73 -6.56 7.43 23.41
CA GLU A 73 -6.44 8.79 23.96
C GLU A 73 -7.55 9.78 23.53
N SER A 74 -8.49 9.36 22.69
CA SER A 74 -9.59 10.23 22.21
C SER A 74 -10.75 10.40 23.21
N GLY A 75 -10.86 9.47 24.15
CA GLY A 75 -12.04 9.31 24.99
C GLY A 75 -13.32 8.89 24.24
N MET A 76 -13.19 8.49 22.97
CA MET A 76 -14.26 7.92 22.15
C MET A 76 -14.29 6.40 22.32
N SER A 77 -15.47 5.83 22.31
CA SER A 77 -15.70 4.39 22.26
C SER A 77 -16.26 3.95 20.91
N VAL A 78 -16.21 2.68 20.58
CA VAL A 78 -16.85 2.13 19.37
C VAL A 78 -18.35 2.44 19.33
N GLY A 79 -19.02 2.53 20.51
CA GLY A 79 -20.43 2.88 20.62
C GLY A 79 -20.78 4.32 20.19
N ASP A 80 -19.79 5.20 20.09
CA ASP A 80 -19.98 6.58 19.63
C ASP A 80 -19.95 6.69 18.10
N ILE A 81 -19.55 5.65 17.39
CA ILE A 81 -19.48 5.59 15.92
C ILE A 81 -20.88 5.28 15.35
N LYS A 82 -21.76 6.29 15.37
CA LYS A 82 -23.16 6.11 14.97
C LYS A 82 -23.43 6.19 13.46
N GLY A 83 -22.47 6.67 12.70
CA GLY A 83 -22.56 6.75 11.23
C GLY A 83 -22.29 5.42 10.52
N GLY A 84 -21.87 4.39 11.26
CA GLY A 84 -21.61 3.05 10.77
C GLY A 84 -20.12 2.70 10.69
N ILE A 85 -19.85 1.39 10.65
CA ILE A 85 -18.54 0.80 10.45
C ILE A 85 -18.58 -0.03 9.17
N ALA A 86 -17.68 0.24 8.24
CA ALA A 86 -17.49 -0.58 7.05
C ALA A 86 -16.14 -1.30 7.09
N ALA A 87 -16.12 -2.50 6.54
CA ALA A 87 -14.93 -3.32 6.47
C ALA A 87 -14.52 -3.59 5.02
N THR A 88 -13.23 -3.67 4.79
CA THR A 88 -12.63 -4.07 3.50
C THR A 88 -11.40 -4.95 3.72
N GLY A 89 -10.79 -5.40 2.65
CA GLY A 89 -9.62 -6.25 2.70
C GLY A 89 -9.97 -7.74 2.82
N TRP A 90 -8.93 -8.57 2.75
CA TRP A 90 -9.07 -10.02 2.78
C TRP A 90 -9.77 -10.55 4.04
N GLY A 91 -9.51 -9.93 5.18
CA GLY A 91 -10.09 -10.28 6.48
C GLY A 91 -11.36 -9.52 6.85
N ALA A 92 -11.99 -8.78 5.94
CA ALA A 92 -13.14 -7.91 6.22
C ALA A 92 -14.27 -8.56 7.03
N ARG A 93 -14.57 -9.83 6.76
CA ARG A 93 -15.61 -10.61 7.47
C ARG A 93 -15.35 -10.79 8.97
N HIS A 94 -14.14 -10.53 9.43
CA HIS A 94 -13.74 -10.70 10.84
C HIS A 94 -13.86 -9.41 11.65
N VAL A 95 -14.23 -8.28 11.01
CA VAL A 95 -14.40 -6.99 11.70
C VAL A 95 -15.69 -6.99 12.50
N ALA A 96 -15.54 -6.89 13.82
CA ALA A 96 -16.70 -6.85 14.74
C ALA A 96 -17.48 -5.54 14.54
N GLY A 97 -18.81 -5.63 14.51
CA GLY A 97 -19.69 -4.46 14.38
C GLY A 97 -19.73 -3.82 13.02
N ALA A 98 -19.04 -4.38 12.01
CA ALA A 98 -19.17 -3.89 10.64
C ALA A 98 -20.60 -4.14 10.13
N GLY A 99 -21.29 -3.05 9.78
CA GLY A 99 -22.62 -3.10 9.18
C GLY A 99 -22.57 -3.45 7.69
N LYS A 100 -21.37 -3.37 7.07
CA LYS A 100 -21.20 -3.54 5.63
C LYS A 100 -19.75 -3.94 5.29
N THR A 101 -19.62 -4.81 4.31
CA THR A 101 -18.35 -5.12 3.66
C THR A 101 -18.33 -4.46 2.28
N VAL A 102 -17.26 -3.76 1.97
CA VAL A 102 -17.05 -3.08 0.68
C VAL A 102 -15.79 -3.67 0.03
N ASP A 103 -15.80 -3.83 -1.28
CA ASP A 103 -14.63 -4.34 -1.99
C ASP A 103 -13.45 -3.36 -1.96
N GLU A 104 -12.25 -3.92 -2.02
CA GLU A 104 -11.01 -3.15 -1.92
C GLU A 104 -10.83 -2.12 -3.05
N ILE A 105 -11.32 -2.41 -4.24
CA ILE A 105 -11.18 -1.53 -5.42
C ILE A 105 -11.87 -0.19 -5.15
N HIS A 106 -13.14 -0.23 -4.73
CA HIS A 106 -13.91 0.99 -4.43
C HIS A 106 -13.37 1.71 -3.18
N CYS A 107 -12.91 0.96 -2.16
CA CYS A 107 -12.32 1.57 -0.98
C CYS A 107 -11.03 2.31 -1.32
N HIS A 108 -10.09 1.69 -2.03
CA HIS A 108 -8.83 2.35 -2.42
C HIS A 108 -9.07 3.54 -3.35
N ALA A 109 -10.00 3.45 -4.30
CA ALA A 109 -10.37 4.55 -5.18
C ALA A 109 -10.90 5.75 -4.40
N LYS A 110 -11.84 5.52 -3.47
CA LYS A 110 -12.44 6.57 -2.64
C LYS A 110 -11.43 7.18 -1.68
N GLY A 111 -10.64 6.34 -1.02
CA GLY A 111 -9.57 6.79 -0.12
C GLY A 111 -8.47 7.57 -0.85
N ALA A 112 -8.10 7.16 -2.04
CA ALA A 112 -7.12 7.89 -2.84
C ALA A 112 -7.62 9.31 -3.18
N ARG A 113 -8.87 9.46 -3.60
CA ARG A 113 -9.45 10.80 -3.83
C ARG A 113 -9.49 11.68 -2.58
N PHE A 114 -9.78 11.08 -1.42
CA PHE A 114 -9.68 11.80 -0.16
C PHE A 114 -8.26 12.28 0.14
N MET A 115 -7.28 11.44 -0.15
CA MET A 115 -5.88 11.67 0.24
C MET A 115 -5.13 12.59 -0.73
N PHE A 116 -5.39 12.48 -2.02
CA PHE A 116 -4.61 13.12 -3.08
C PHE A 116 -5.40 14.19 -3.86
N GLY A 117 -6.71 14.29 -3.63
CA GLY A 117 -7.56 15.27 -4.29
C GLY A 117 -8.42 14.71 -5.43
N PRO A 118 -9.36 15.50 -5.94
CA PRO A 118 -10.32 15.07 -6.96
C PRO A 118 -9.68 14.84 -8.35
N GLU A 119 -8.48 15.34 -8.58
CA GLU A 119 -7.74 15.19 -9.82
C GLU A 119 -7.19 13.78 -10.06
N VAL A 120 -7.22 12.91 -9.05
CA VAL A 120 -6.76 11.52 -9.18
C VAL A 120 -7.59 10.76 -10.21
N HIS A 121 -6.96 10.29 -11.27
CA HIS A 121 -7.58 9.49 -12.32
C HIS A 121 -7.02 8.07 -12.41
N THR A 122 -5.78 7.87 -11.96
CA THR A 122 -5.16 6.54 -11.89
C THR A 122 -4.70 6.27 -10.46
N VAL A 123 -5.13 5.15 -9.90
CA VAL A 123 -4.71 4.69 -8.58
C VAL A 123 -4.03 3.34 -8.74
N VAL A 124 -2.84 3.21 -8.17
CA VAL A 124 -2.16 1.91 -8.09
C VAL A 124 -1.97 1.56 -6.62
N ASP A 125 -2.76 0.60 -6.16
CA ASP A 125 -2.59 0.02 -4.83
C ASP A 125 -1.45 -0.99 -4.84
N LEU A 126 -0.44 -0.69 -4.07
CA LEU A 126 0.81 -1.44 -3.93
C LEU A 126 0.78 -2.21 -2.60
N GLY A 127 -0.02 -3.27 -2.56
CA GLY A 127 -0.23 -4.09 -1.38
C GLY A 127 0.90 -5.08 -1.08
N GLY A 128 0.76 -5.79 0.05
CA GLY A 128 1.71 -6.81 0.48
C GLY A 128 1.72 -8.05 -0.40
N GLN A 129 0.55 -8.47 -0.92
CA GLN A 129 0.38 -9.65 -1.77
C GLN A 129 -0.25 -9.34 -3.12
N SER A 130 -1.00 -8.26 -3.23
CA SER A 130 -1.68 -7.87 -4.47
C SER A 130 -1.25 -6.48 -4.93
N VAL A 131 -1.31 -6.27 -6.22
CA VAL A 131 -1.27 -4.95 -6.85
C VAL A 131 -2.57 -4.78 -7.61
N LYS A 132 -3.20 -3.63 -7.42
CA LYS A 132 -4.43 -3.27 -8.12
C LYS A 132 -4.18 -1.94 -8.82
N ALA A 133 -4.38 -1.90 -10.11
CA ALA A 133 -4.35 -0.67 -10.90
C ALA A 133 -5.79 -0.32 -11.29
N MET A 134 -6.19 0.91 -11.04
CA MET A 134 -7.57 1.39 -11.22
C MET A 134 -7.56 2.69 -12.01
N ARG A 135 -8.52 2.84 -12.91
CA ARG A 135 -8.87 4.12 -13.54
C ARG A 135 -10.20 4.63 -13.01
N LEU A 136 -10.24 5.91 -12.74
CA LEU A 136 -11.40 6.58 -12.14
C LEU A 136 -12.04 7.51 -13.15
N TYR A 137 -13.38 7.53 -13.17
CA TYR A 137 -14.16 8.61 -13.77
C TYR A 137 -14.18 9.84 -12.84
N ASP A 138 -14.58 10.99 -13.37
CA ASP A 138 -14.68 12.23 -12.59
C ASP A 138 -15.65 12.16 -11.39
N TRP A 139 -16.55 11.21 -11.37
CA TRP A 139 -17.62 11.03 -10.37
C TRP A 139 -17.32 9.97 -9.30
N ASP A 140 -16.09 9.79 -8.91
CA ASP A 140 -15.68 8.78 -7.91
C ASP A 140 -16.01 7.32 -8.28
N ARG A 141 -16.26 7.04 -9.53
CA ARG A 141 -16.52 5.68 -10.02
C ARG A 141 -15.25 5.07 -10.61
N VAL A 142 -15.02 3.83 -10.25
CA VAL A 142 -13.99 3.03 -10.93
C VAL A 142 -14.51 2.71 -12.33
N ARG A 143 -13.73 3.12 -13.34
CA ARG A 143 -14.00 2.82 -14.75
C ARG A 143 -13.58 1.41 -15.09
N ASP A 144 -12.30 1.14 -14.85
CA ASP A 144 -11.65 -0.13 -15.15
C ASP A 144 -10.65 -0.41 -14.04
N PHE A 145 -10.38 -1.68 -13.84
CA PHE A 145 -9.31 -2.10 -12.94
C PHE A 145 -8.63 -3.37 -13.41
N MET A 146 -7.40 -3.55 -12.98
CA MET A 146 -6.61 -4.74 -13.19
C MET A 146 -5.98 -5.17 -11.87
N ILE A 147 -6.05 -6.46 -11.59
CA ILE A 147 -5.43 -7.08 -10.40
C ILE A 147 -4.41 -8.10 -10.90
N ASN A 148 -3.29 -8.22 -10.21
CA ASN A 148 -2.40 -9.33 -10.47
C ASN A 148 -3.03 -10.64 -9.99
N ASP A 149 -3.09 -11.61 -10.84
CA ASP A 149 -3.81 -12.86 -10.62
C ASP A 149 -2.94 -14.03 -10.14
N LYS A 150 -1.64 -13.91 -10.01
CA LYS A 150 -0.81 -15.14 -9.85
C LYS A 150 0.47 -14.99 -9.08
N CYS A 151 0.85 -14.33 -8.24
CA CYS A 151 2.02 -14.53 -7.38
C CYS A 151 2.10 -13.53 -6.23
N ALA A 152 1.67 -13.99 -5.10
CA ALA A 152 1.66 -13.23 -3.87
C ALA A 152 3.05 -12.81 -3.37
N THR A 153 4.10 -13.56 -3.72
CA THR A 153 5.43 -13.38 -3.10
C THR A 153 6.26 -12.23 -3.69
N GLY A 154 5.83 -11.64 -4.80
CA GLY A 154 6.65 -10.68 -5.55
C GLY A 154 6.40 -9.21 -5.24
N ARG A 155 5.82 -8.87 -4.08
CA ARG A 155 5.40 -7.51 -3.77
C ARG A 155 5.84 -7.09 -2.37
N GLY A 156 5.07 -6.30 -1.66
CA GLY A 156 5.49 -5.77 -0.36
C GLY A 156 5.98 -6.85 0.61
N ARG A 157 5.33 -8.02 0.67
CA ARG A 157 5.80 -9.14 1.49
C ARG A 157 7.12 -9.73 1.01
N GLY A 158 7.36 -9.77 -0.30
CA GLY A 158 8.64 -10.21 -0.86
C GLY A 158 9.77 -9.28 -0.46
N ILE A 159 9.54 -7.97 -0.46
CA ILE A 159 10.54 -6.99 0.00
C ILE A 159 10.80 -7.13 1.50
N GLU A 160 9.78 -7.34 2.33
CA GLU A 160 10.00 -7.64 3.75
C GLU A 160 10.94 -8.85 3.93
N THR A 161 10.70 -9.93 3.17
CA THR A 161 11.54 -11.14 3.21
C THR A 161 12.98 -10.84 2.79
N ILE A 162 13.18 -10.07 1.73
CA ILE A 162 14.52 -9.70 1.27
C ILE A 162 15.20 -8.77 2.28
N CYS A 163 14.50 -7.81 2.87
CA CYS A 163 15.05 -6.97 3.93
C CYS A 163 15.52 -7.78 5.15
N GLU A 164 14.74 -8.80 5.54
CA GLU A 164 15.10 -9.70 6.63
C GLU A 164 16.36 -10.52 6.30
N LEU A 165 16.41 -11.12 5.11
CA LEU A 165 17.51 -11.97 4.66
C LEU A 165 18.81 -11.20 4.43
N LEU A 166 18.73 -10.00 3.86
CA LEU A 166 19.88 -9.15 3.58
C LEU A 166 20.25 -8.23 4.76
N GLN A 167 19.50 -8.29 5.85
CA GLN A 167 19.71 -7.49 7.06
C GLN A 167 19.71 -5.96 6.79
N VAL A 168 18.86 -5.49 5.89
CA VAL A 168 18.68 -4.08 5.54
C VAL A 168 17.33 -3.57 6.03
N PRO A 169 17.26 -2.36 6.65
CA PRO A 169 15.97 -1.80 7.05
C PRO A 169 15.04 -1.55 5.85
N ILE A 170 13.76 -1.90 6.01
CA ILE A 170 12.76 -1.68 4.96
C ILE A 170 12.59 -0.19 4.61
N THR A 171 12.84 0.67 5.57
CA THR A 171 12.80 2.13 5.41
C THR A 171 13.97 2.68 4.60
N GLU A 172 15.05 1.92 4.46
CA GLU A 172 16.30 2.36 3.82
C GLU A 172 16.54 1.72 2.45
N ILE A 173 16.14 0.47 2.26
CA ILE A 173 16.43 -0.29 1.03
C ILE A 173 16.01 0.44 -0.24
N GLY A 174 14.90 1.22 -0.20
CA GLY A 174 14.43 2.00 -1.32
C GLY A 174 15.43 3.09 -1.73
N ALA A 175 15.87 3.90 -0.79
CA ALA A 175 16.85 4.96 -1.02
C ALA A 175 18.22 4.39 -1.43
N LEU A 176 18.69 3.37 -0.71
CA LEU A 176 19.95 2.68 -1.03
C LEU A 176 19.95 2.11 -2.45
N SER A 177 18.82 1.61 -2.92
CA SER A 177 18.70 1.08 -4.29
C SER A 177 18.76 2.16 -5.38
N LEU A 178 18.57 3.43 -5.04
CA LEU A 178 18.71 4.55 -5.97
C LEU A 178 20.11 5.17 -5.96
N ASP A 179 20.92 4.83 -4.95
CA ASP A 179 22.31 5.27 -4.84
C ASP A 179 23.22 4.34 -5.67
N VAL A 180 23.01 4.37 -6.98
CA VAL A 180 23.75 3.62 -8.00
C VAL A 180 23.97 4.51 -9.22
N ALA A 181 25.08 4.33 -9.91
CA ALA A 181 25.40 5.10 -11.12
C ALA A 181 24.41 4.82 -12.27
N GLN A 182 23.98 3.57 -12.36
CA GLN A 182 23.01 3.08 -13.35
C GLN A 182 22.29 1.86 -12.74
N ASP A 183 21.01 1.72 -13.06
CA ASP A 183 20.28 0.50 -12.65
C ASP A 183 20.93 -0.73 -13.32
N PRO A 184 21.29 -1.75 -12.53
CA PRO A 184 21.76 -3.01 -13.07
C PRO A 184 20.62 -3.78 -13.73
N GLU A 185 20.97 -4.85 -14.46
CA GLU A 185 19.97 -5.79 -14.96
C GLU A 185 19.12 -6.33 -13.79
N PRO A 186 17.78 -6.33 -13.94
CA PRO A 186 16.90 -6.83 -12.89
C PRO A 186 17.09 -8.35 -12.71
N VAL A 187 16.97 -8.82 -11.49
CA VAL A 187 16.75 -10.25 -11.23
C VAL A 187 15.43 -10.69 -11.87
N SER A 188 15.08 -11.98 -11.78
CA SER A 188 13.88 -12.51 -12.44
C SER A 188 12.66 -11.58 -12.34
N THR A 189 12.20 -11.07 -13.47
CA THR A 189 10.99 -10.26 -13.58
C THR A 189 9.71 -11.09 -13.64
N THR A 190 9.84 -12.39 -13.87
CA THR A 190 8.71 -13.32 -14.06
C THR A 190 8.27 -13.95 -12.75
N CYS A 191 9.22 -14.45 -11.95
CA CYS A 191 8.95 -15.20 -10.73
C CYS A 191 9.68 -14.59 -9.54
N SER A 192 8.94 -14.21 -8.50
CA SER A 192 9.52 -13.62 -7.29
C SER A 192 10.31 -14.62 -6.44
N ALA A 193 9.97 -15.92 -6.47
CA ALA A 193 10.75 -16.93 -5.78
C ALA A 193 12.14 -17.03 -6.43
N PHE A 194 12.21 -17.05 -7.76
CA PHE A 194 13.48 -16.98 -8.47
C PHE A 194 14.22 -15.66 -8.22
N ALA A 195 13.52 -14.53 -8.24
CA ALA A 195 14.13 -13.24 -7.90
C ALA A 195 14.77 -13.24 -6.51
N ASN A 196 14.11 -13.80 -5.50
CA ASN A 196 14.69 -13.92 -4.16
C ASN A 196 15.93 -14.81 -4.16
N THR A 197 15.87 -15.97 -4.83
CA THR A 197 17.01 -16.89 -4.93
C THR A 197 18.19 -16.26 -5.67
N GLU A 198 17.93 -15.57 -6.77
CA GLU A 198 18.96 -14.85 -7.54
C GLU A 198 19.57 -13.72 -6.71
N THR A 199 18.76 -12.93 -6.00
CA THR A 199 19.25 -11.87 -5.11
C THR A 199 20.17 -12.41 -4.03
N LEU A 200 19.79 -13.50 -3.37
CA LEU A 200 20.64 -14.17 -2.40
C LEU A 200 21.93 -14.74 -3.01
N GLY A 201 21.83 -15.28 -4.22
CA GLY A 201 22.99 -15.75 -4.97
C GLY A 201 23.96 -14.62 -5.32
N LEU A 202 23.45 -13.45 -5.69
CA LEU A 202 24.26 -12.26 -5.95
C LEU A 202 24.98 -11.76 -4.70
N PHE A 203 24.32 -11.81 -3.56
CA PHE A 203 24.87 -11.35 -2.27
C PHE A 203 25.90 -12.34 -1.70
N GLY A 204 25.62 -13.64 -1.84
CA GLY A 204 26.45 -14.69 -1.24
C GLY A 204 27.62 -15.19 -2.10
N ARG A 205 27.67 -14.85 -3.40
CA ARG A 205 28.68 -15.38 -4.34
C ARG A 205 29.15 -14.34 -5.35
N PRO A 206 29.73 -13.24 -4.90
CA PRO A 206 30.20 -12.19 -5.81
C PRO A 206 31.29 -12.66 -6.76
N GLU A 207 32.04 -13.73 -6.42
CA GLU A 207 33.12 -14.27 -7.20
C GLU A 207 32.72 -14.91 -8.55
N PHE A 208 31.47 -15.26 -8.74
CA PHE A 208 30.96 -15.78 -10.02
C PHE A 208 30.65 -14.72 -11.06
N LYS A 209 30.83 -13.44 -10.74
CA LYS A 209 30.62 -12.34 -11.68
C LYS A 209 31.94 -11.72 -12.10
N ALA A 210 32.02 -11.35 -13.36
CA ALA A 210 33.19 -10.65 -13.92
C ALA A 210 33.40 -9.27 -13.23
N ALA A 211 32.33 -8.68 -12.67
CA ALA A 211 32.36 -7.54 -11.77
C ALA A 211 31.34 -7.75 -10.64
N PRO A 212 31.77 -7.87 -9.40
CA PRO A 212 30.85 -8.04 -8.28
C PRO A 212 29.99 -6.79 -8.12
N LEU A 213 28.67 -6.98 -7.99
CA LEU A 213 27.75 -5.89 -7.67
C LEU A 213 27.95 -5.45 -6.22
N THR A 214 27.84 -4.17 -5.98
CA THR A 214 27.72 -3.59 -4.64
C THR A 214 26.39 -3.99 -3.99
N ALA A 215 26.26 -3.83 -2.68
CA ALA A 215 24.97 -4.06 -1.99
C ALA A 215 23.85 -3.22 -2.59
N ASN A 216 24.10 -1.92 -2.87
CA ASN A 216 23.12 -1.00 -3.45
C ASN A 216 22.67 -1.46 -4.85
N GLU A 217 23.59 -1.95 -5.67
CA GLU A 217 23.26 -2.50 -7.00
C GLU A 217 22.44 -3.80 -6.89
N ILE A 218 22.67 -4.63 -5.89
CA ILE A 218 21.86 -5.82 -5.63
C ILE A 218 20.45 -5.40 -5.20
N TYR A 219 20.31 -4.40 -4.32
CA TYR A 219 19.01 -3.83 -3.96
C TYR A 219 18.30 -3.23 -5.18
N ALA A 220 19.04 -2.49 -6.01
CA ALA A 220 18.53 -1.90 -7.26
C ALA A 220 17.99 -2.97 -8.20
N SER A 221 18.76 -4.04 -8.47
CA SER A 221 18.35 -5.16 -9.31
C SER A 221 17.04 -5.82 -8.82
N HIS A 222 16.94 -6.04 -7.49
CA HIS A 222 15.72 -6.63 -6.90
C HIS A 222 14.50 -5.70 -6.99
N LEU A 223 14.65 -4.43 -6.59
CA LEU A 223 13.54 -3.48 -6.61
C LEU A 223 13.12 -3.11 -8.04
N PHE A 224 14.03 -3.12 -9.00
CA PHE A 224 13.71 -2.97 -10.41
C PHE A 224 12.83 -4.14 -10.89
N ALA A 225 13.15 -5.38 -10.54
CA ALA A 225 12.30 -6.52 -10.87
C ALA A 225 10.89 -6.42 -10.25
N VAL A 226 10.77 -5.86 -9.04
CA VAL A 226 9.47 -5.58 -8.43
C VAL A 226 8.70 -4.50 -9.21
N ALA A 227 9.34 -3.38 -9.54
CA ALA A 227 8.75 -2.31 -10.32
C ALA A 227 8.28 -2.81 -11.70
N TRP A 228 9.11 -3.62 -12.37
CA TRP A 228 8.78 -4.21 -13.68
C TRP A 228 7.50 -5.06 -13.64
N ARG A 229 7.33 -5.89 -12.61
CA ARG A 229 6.11 -6.68 -12.43
C ARG A 229 4.86 -5.82 -12.18
N ILE A 230 5.02 -4.68 -11.47
CA ILE A 230 3.93 -3.71 -11.26
C ILE A 230 3.57 -3.01 -12.57
N LEU A 231 4.57 -2.60 -13.33
CA LEU A 231 4.38 -2.03 -14.69
C LEU A 231 3.61 -2.97 -15.61
N GLY A 232 3.82 -4.29 -15.48
CA GLY A 232 3.04 -5.29 -16.20
C GLY A 232 1.54 -5.29 -15.85
N VAL A 233 1.17 -4.98 -14.61
CA VAL A 233 -0.25 -4.81 -14.20
C VAL A 233 -0.83 -3.52 -14.76
N ILE A 234 -0.07 -2.43 -14.69
CA ILE A 234 -0.45 -1.13 -15.23
C ILE A 234 -0.62 -1.21 -16.76
N GLY A 235 0.32 -1.87 -17.44
CA GLY A 235 0.26 -2.08 -18.90
C GLY A 235 -0.98 -2.88 -19.34
N LYS A 236 -1.40 -3.87 -18.56
CA LYS A 236 -2.65 -4.59 -18.82
C LYS A 236 -3.88 -3.70 -18.67
N LEU A 237 -3.90 -2.81 -17.68
CA LEU A 237 -4.98 -1.84 -17.52
C LEU A 237 -5.04 -0.90 -18.75
N GLN A 238 -3.88 -0.46 -19.23
CA GLN A 238 -3.79 0.38 -20.42
C GLN A 238 -4.31 -0.31 -21.69
N SER A 239 -4.05 -1.61 -21.84
CA SER A 239 -4.47 -2.39 -22.99
C SER A 239 -6.00 -2.57 -23.12
N LEU A 240 -6.78 -2.17 -22.11
CA LEU A 240 -8.25 -2.15 -22.19
C LEU A 240 -8.76 -0.95 -23.02
N ASP A 241 -7.93 0.04 -23.34
CA ASP A 241 -8.31 1.15 -24.21
C ASP A 241 -8.08 0.77 -25.69
N VAL A 242 -9.15 0.88 -26.47
CA VAL A 242 -9.08 0.87 -27.93
C VAL A 242 -8.82 2.31 -28.37
N GLY A 243 -7.55 2.71 -28.45
CA GLY A 243 -7.15 4.06 -28.79
C GLY A 243 -5.85 4.47 -28.09
N ASP A 244 -5.45 5.73 -28.20
CA ASP A 244 -4.21 6.24 -27.62
C ASP A 244 -4.12 5.96 -26.12
N ILE A 245 -3.16 5.13 -25.76
CA ILE A 245 -2.91 4.68 -24.41
C ILE A 245 -2.28 5.84 -23.65
N GLN A 246 -3.08 6.58 -22.90
CA GLN A 246 -2.56 7.52 -21.93
C GLN A 246 -2.81 7.05 -20.51
N ILE A 247 -1.75 6.88 -19.73
CA ILE A 247 -1.88 6.98 -18.28
C ILE A 247 -2.29 8.43 -18.03
N TYR A 248 -3.47 8.60 -17.41
CA TYR A 248 -3.87 9.93 -16.99
C TYR A 248 -2.82 10.47 -16.03
N PRO A 249 -2.30 11.69 -16.25
CA PRO A 249 -1.14 12.20 -15.53
C PRO A 249 -1.32 12.33 -14.02
N ALA A 250 -2.52 12.26 -13.51
CA ALA A 250 -2.83 12.29 -12.08
C ALA A 250 -2.80 10.87 -11.46
N LEU A 251 -1.59 10.32 -11.33
CA LEU A 251 -1.30 9.01 -10.73
C LEU A 251 -1.15 9.13 -9.21
N ALA A 252 -1.79 8.25 -8.47
CA ALA A 252 -1.59 8.09 -7.03
C ALA A 252 -1.18 6.65 -6.68
N PHE A 253 -0.21 6.52 -5.76
CA PHE A 253 0.16 5.24 -5.17
C PHE A 253 -0.46 5.10 -3.78
N THR A 254 -1.10 3.96 -3.51
CA THR A 254 -1.60 3.56 -2.20
C THR A 254 -0.99 2.23 -1.76
N GLY A 255 -1.22 1.82 -0.51
CA GLY A 255 -0.69 0.58 0.03
C GLY A 255 0.73 0.69 0.60
N GLY A 256 1.18 -0.37 1.27
CA GLY A 256 2.45 -0.34 2.03
C GLY A 256 3.70 -0.19 1.17
N LEU A 257 3.71 -0.77 -0.02
CA LEU A 257 4.86 -0.69 -0.92
C LEU A 257 4.98 0.70 -1.59
N ALA A 258 3.94 1.52 -1.56
CA ALA A 258 4.01 2.93 -1.98
C ALA A 258 5.03 3.75 -1.18
N LYS A 259 5.40 3.31 0.02
CA LYS A 259 6.46 3.91 0.85
C LYS A 259 7.88 3.62 0.34
N ASN A 260 8.04 2.66 -0.56
CA ASN A 260 9.36 2.29 -1.09
C ASN A 260 9.71 3.15 -2.30
N VAL A 261 10.50 4.21 -2.06
CA VAL A 261 10.93 5.16 -3.11
C VAL A 261 11.70 4.50 -4.25
N GLY A 262 12.41 3.40 -3.98
CA GLY A 262 13.14 2.66 -5.01
C GLY A 262 12.23 1.97 -6.02
N VAL A 263 11.01 1.58 -5.60
CA VAL A 263 10.01 1.01 -6.50
C VAL A 263 9.20 2.10 -7.20
N THR A 264 8.69 3.08 -6.44
CA THR A 264 7.83 4.14 -7.00
C THR A 264 8.56 5.01 -8.00
N SER A 265 9.80 5.43 -7.72
CA SER A 265 10.61 6.24 -8.65
C SER A 265 10.91 5.51 -9.96
N ARG A 266 11.12 4.19 -9.92
CA ARG A 266 11.30 3.40 -11.14
C ARG A 266 10.02 3.31 -11.97
N ILE A 267 8.86 3.16 -11.32
CA ILE A 267 7.57 3.18 -12.00
C ILE A 267 7.32 4.55 -12.63
N GLU A 268 7.53 5.64 -11.89
CA GLU A 268 7.37 7.01 -12.39
C GLU A 268 8.27 7.29 -13.60
N ARG A 269 9.53 6.87 -13.53
CA ARG A 269 10.48 7.02 -14.63
C ARG A 269 10.04 6.28 -15.90
N GLU A 270 9.64 5.02 -15.77
CA GLU A 270 9.19 4.21 -16.92
C GLU A 270 7.89 4.74 -17.53
N LEU A 271 6.98 5.24 -16.69
CA LEU A 271 5.73 5.83 -17.14
C LEU A 271 5.86 7.29 -17.58
N LYS A 272 6.99 7.94 -17.31
CA LYS A 272 7.25 9.37 -17.55
C LYS A 272 6.22 10.29 -16.91
N VAL A 273 5.78 9.93 -15.70
CA VAL A 273 4.82 10.69 -14.89
C VAL A 273 5.36 10.87 -13.47
N THR A 274 4.97 11.94 -12.81
CA THR A 274 5.20 12.15 -11.38
C THR A 274 3.91 11.84 -10.64
N ALA A 275 3.98 10.97 -9.65
CA ALA A 275 2.83 10.63 -8.84
C ALA A 275 2.45 11.78 -7.90
N LEU A 276 1.18 11.89 -7.61
CA LEU A 276 0.66 12.82 -6.61
C LEU A 276 1.17 12.43 -5.22
N THR A 277 1.40 13.44 -4.38
CA THR A 277 1.84 13.26 -3.00
C THR A 277 0.72 13.54 -2.02
N SER A 278 0.74 12.88 -0.88
CA SER A 278 -0.24 13.08 0.19
C SER A 278 0.47 13.22 1.54
N LYS A 279 -0.14 13.95 2.46
CA LYS A 279 0.29 14.04 3.85
C LYS A 279 -0.08 12.80 4.68
N TYR A 280 -0.95 11.95 4.17
CA TYR A 280 -1.41 10.74 4.85
C TYR A 280 -0.54 9.54 4.49
N ASP A 281 -0.44 8.58 5.42
CA ASP A 281 0.20 7.29 5.13
C ASP A 281 -0.58 6.56 4.01
N PRO A 282 0.08 6.20 2.89
CA PRO A 282 -0.59 5.56 1.75
C PRO A 282 -1.27 4.22 2.10
N GLN A 283 -0.93 3.60 3.22
CA GLN A 283 -1.60 2.39 3.69
C GLN A 283 -3.03 2.66 4.21
N LEU A 284 -3.37 3.89 4.58
CA LEU A 284 -4.68 4.22 5.12
C LEU A 284 -5.79 4.30 4.06
N ALA A 285 -5.46 4.29 2.77
CA ALA A 285 -6.42 4.53 1.69
C ALA A 285 -7.63 3.58 1.74
N GLY A 286 -7.41 2.27 1.93
CA GLY A 286 -8.49 1.28 2.04
C GLY A 286 -9.43 1.57 3.22
N ALA A 287 -8.87 1.83 4.40
CA ALA A 287 -9.66 2.12 5.61
C ALA A 287 -10.39 3.46 5.52
N ILE A 288 -9.75 4.52 5.01
CA ILE A 288 -10.42 5.82 4.78
C ILE A 288 -11.57 5.65 3.77
N GLY A 289 -11.33 4.94 2.68
CA GLY A 289 -12.37 4.68 1.68
C GLY A 289 -13.54 3.88 2.25
N ALA A 290 -13.27 2.87 3.07
CA ALA A 290 -14.31 2.11 3.77
C ALA A 290 -15.13 3.03 4.71
N ALA A 291 -14.46 3.90 5.49
CA ALA A 291 -15.14 4.86 6.38
C ALA A 291 -16.02 5.88 5.62
N LEU A 292 -15.59 6.31 4.43
CA LEU A 292 -16.39 7.21 3.57
C LEU A 292 -17.62 6.51 2.98
N LEU A 293 -17.55 5.19 2.85
CA LEU A 293 -18.61 4.35 2.29
C LEU A 293 -19.48 3.67 3.36
N ALA A 294 -19.19 3.89 4.64
CA ALA A 294 -19.92 3.33 5.79
C ALA A 294 -21.38 3.79 5.86
#